data_88e363ff91212bb8ca49d2b9d6c86094
#
_entry.id   88e363ff91212bb8ca49d2b9d6c86094
#
_cell.length_a   1.000
_cell.length_b   1.000
_cell.length_c   1.000
_cell.angle_alpha   90.00
_cell.angle_beta   90.00
_cell.angle_gamma   90.00
#
_symmetry.space_group_name_H-M   'P 1'
#
loop_
_entity.id
_entity.type
_entity.pdbx_description
1 polymer ?
#
loop_
_entity_poly.entity_id
_entity_poly.type
_entity_poly.pdbx_seq_one_letter_code
_entity_poly.pdbx_strand_id
1 'polypeptide(L)'
;FIDYIRMNYTEAIFKLNRVIKRYPSYKNSDYAYYLKALCYYEQIENEQLDGKNNMLALKNFQQILNRFPESKYARDSEQKIISVKENIAAKHMDIALFYLNQKKYLAALNRYNIVINEYSQSKFTPEALYREVEIYYTLGMVDDANKTSAVIGYNYPKSKWYKYSYKLLKKNDDNKNKKSLLNKISKFLTNDDKKE
;
A
#
# COMPACT_ATOMS: atom_id res chain seq x y z
N PHE A 1 0.70 -10.89 -32.39
CA PHE A 1 -0.59 -11.30 -31.84
C PHE A 1 -0.61 -12.83 -31.62
N ILE A 2 -0.21 -13.64 -32.61
CA ILE A 2 -0.23 -15.12 -32.51
C ILE A 2 0.55 -15.60 -31.26
N ASP A 3 1.75 -15.05 -31.02
CA ASP A 3 2.56 -15.42 -29.84
C ASP A 3 1.87 -15.07 -28.52
N TYR A 4 1.14 -13.93 -28.47
CA TYR A 4 0.33 -13.56 -27.30
C TYR A 4 -0.79 -14.59 -27.02
N ILE A 5 -1.54 -14.98 -28.05
CA ILE A 5 -2.61 -15.98 -27.92
C ILE A 5 -2.05 -17.34 -27.48
N ARG A 6 -0.84 -17.68 -27.90
CA ARG A 6 -0.12 -18.92 -27.49
C ARG A 6 0.56 -18.80 -26.13
N MET A 7 0.36 -17.66 -25.42
CA MET A 7 1.02 -17.35 -24.13
C MET A 7 2.56 -17.30 -24.21
N ASN A 8 3.13 -17.18 -25.41
CA ASN A 8 4.55 -17.00 -25.63
C ASN A 8 4.94 -15.52 -25.45
N TYR A 9 4.75 -15.00 -24.25
CA TYR A 9 4.83 -13.56 -23.95
C TYR A 9 6.24 -12.99 -24.21
N THR A 10 7.29 -13.72 -23.89
CA THR A 10 8.67 -13.27 -24.13
C THR A 10 8.93 -13.03 -25.62
N GLU A 11 8.54 -13.95 -26.48
CA GLU A 11 8.68 -13.83 -27.93
C GLU A 11 7.76 -12.72 -28.48
N ALA A 12 6.54 -12.61 -27.96
CA ALA A 12 5.62 -11.52 -28.30
C ALA A 12 6.25 -10.16 -28.00
N ILE A 13 6.81 -9.96 -26.80
CA ILE A 13 7.48 -8.73 -26.39
C ILE A 13 8.67 -8.41 -27.29
N PHE A 14 9.49 -9.40 -27.63
CA PHE A 14 10.62 -9.21 -28.53
C PHE A 14 10.19 -8.69 -29.88
N LYS A 15 9.19 -9.34 -30.52
CA LYS A 15 8.63 -8.93 -31.81
C LYS A 15 7.98 -7.57 -31.79
N LEU A 16 7.21 -7.28 -30.70
CA LEU A 16 6.56 -5.98 -30.51
C LEU A 16 7.58 -4.86 -30.35
N ASN A 17 8.67 -5.06 -29.60
CA ASN A 17 9.74 -4.09 -29.49
C ASN A 17 10.38 -3.76 -30.87
N ARG A 18 10.56 -4.78 -31.71
CA ARG A 18 11.07 -4.56 -33.10
C ARG A 18 10.10 -3.73 -33.94
N VAL A 19 8.80 -4.02 -33.88
CA VAL A 19 7.75 -3.27 -34.58
C VAL A 19 7.72 -1.81 -34.10
N ILE A 20 7.66 -1.59 -32.81
CA ILE A 20 7.63 -0.25 -32.20
C ILE A 20 8.87 0.57 -32.59
N LYS A 21 10.05 -0.06 -32.57
CA LYS A 21 11.31 0.61 -32.97
C LYS A 21 11.35 0.95 -34.46
N ARG A 22 10.84 0.08 -35.29
CA ARG A 22 10.91 0.26 -36.76
C ARG A 22 9.82 1.18 -37.30
N TYR A 23 8.67 1.21 -36.67
CA TYR A 23 7.48 1.93 -37.13
C TYR A 23 6.84 2.77 -36.01
N PRO A 24 7.55 3.75 -35.42
CA PRO A 24 7.09 4.48 -34.22
C PRO A 24 5.85 5.33 -34.46
N SER A 25 5.61 5.77 -35.68
CA SER A 25 4.49 6.64 -36.09
C SER A 25 3.44 5.92 -36.91
N TYR A 26 3.42 4.58 -36.89
CA TYR A 26 2.42 3.83 -37.62
C TYR A 26 1.03 4.00 -36.99
N LYS A 27 -0.02 4.04 -37.82
CA LYS A 27 -1.41 4.30 -37.39
C LYS A 27 -1.89 3.45 -36.19
N ASN A 28 -1.43 2.20 -36.09
CA ASN A 28 -1.82 1.25 -35.05
C ASN A 28 -0.68 1.00 -34.02
N SER A 29 0.24 1.96 -33.86
CA SER A 29 1.32 1.83 -32.89
C SER A 29 0.79 1.74 -31.45
N ASP A 30 -0.32 2.42 -31.13
CA ASP A 30 -1.03 2.33 -29.86
C ASP A 30 -1.37 0.87 -29.48
N TYR A 31 -1.85 0.06 -30.45
CA TYR A 31 -2.12 -1.35 -30.23
C TYR A 31 -0.86 -2.16 -29.92
N ALA A 32 0.25 -1.86 -30.60
CA ALA A 32 1.51 -2.57 -30.34
C ALA A 32 2.04 -2.28 -28.91
N TYR A 33 1.96 -1.01 -28.45
CA TYR A 33 2.29 -0.63 -27.08
C TYR A 33 1.35 -1.30 -26.06
N TYR A 34 0.05 -1.31 -26.35
CA TYR A 34 -0.95 -1.92 -25.48
C TYR A 34 -0.75 -3.44 -25.35
N LEU A 35 -0.57 -4.14 -26.49
CA LEU A 35 -0.34 -5.58 -26.48
C LEU A 35 0.96 -5.96 -25.73
N LYS A 36 1.99 -5.12 -25.85
CA LYS A 36 3.23 -5.30 -25.07
C LYS A 36 2.99 -5.14 -23.57
N ALA A 37 2.19 -4.13 -23.17
CA ALA A 37 1.82 -3.94 -21.77
C ALA A 37 1.02 -5.12 -21.23
N LEU A 38 0.08 -5.65 -22.03
CA LEU A 38 -0.67 -6.85 -21.69
C LEU A 38 0.25 -8.08 -21.53
N CYS A 39 1.26 -8.25 -22.38
CA CYS A 39 2.21 -9.37 -22.24
C CYS A 39 2.91 -9.35 -20.86
N TYR A 40 3.26 -8.18 -20.33
CA TYR A 40 3.81 -8.08 -18.98
C TYR A 40 2.75 -8.30 -17.90
N TYR A 41 1.54 -7.80 -18.14
CA TYR A 41 0.43 -7.91 -17.19
C TYR A 41 0.00 -9.38 -16.97
N GLU A 42 -0.13 -10.14 -18.06
CA GLU A 42 -0.49 -11.56 -18.01
C GLU A 42 0.59 -12.45 -17.35
N GLN A 43 1.81 -11.93 -17.23
CA GLN A 43 2.90 -12.60 -16.52
C GLN A 43 3.01 -12.19 -15.05
N ILE A 44 2.07 -11.38 -14.55
CA ILE A 44 1.95 -11.09 -13.11
C ILE A 44 1.32 -12.33 -12.46
N GLU A 45 2.15 -13.33 -12.22
CA GLU A 45 1.75 -14.51 -11.50
C GLU A 45 1.59 -14.22 -10.01
N ASN A 46 1.90 -14.89 -9.11
CA ASN A 46 1.68 -14.70 -7.70
C ASN A 46 2.30 -13.38 -7.17
N GLU A 47 1.54 -12.53 -6.50
CA GLU A 47 1.94 -11.25 -5.89
C GLU A 47 3.23 -11.36 -5.05
N GLN A 48 3.51 -12.54 -4.52
CA GLN A 48 4.64 -12.82 -3.62
C GLN A 48 5.99 -13.02 -4.33
N LEU A 49 6.04 -13.43 -5.61
CA LEU A 49 7.26 -13.93 -6.21
C LEU A 49 8.06 -12.94 -7.05
N ASP A 50 7.46 -12.11 -7.91
CA ASP A 50 8.22 -11.18 -8.76
C ASP A 50 7.54 -9.83 -8.99
N GLY A 51 8.11 -8.77 -8.38
CA GLY A 51 7.68 -7.38 -8.62
C GLY A 51 8.11 -6.81 -9.97
N LYS A 52 8.96 -7.52 -10.74
CA LYS A 52 9.51 -7.00 -12.00
C LYS A 52 8.43 -6.84 -13.07
N ASN A 53 7.56 -7.82 -13.24
CA ASN A 53 6.49 -7.77 -14.23
C ASN A 53 5.45 -6.71 -13.87
N ASN A 54 5.14 -6.53 -12.60
CA ASN A 54 4.30 -5.43 -12.13
C ASN A 54 4.85 -4.06 -12.57
N MET A 55 6.14 -3.80 -12.32
CA MET A 55 6.78 -2.53 -12.69
C MET A 55 6.86 -2.34 -14.20
N LEU A 56 7.13 -3.41 -14.97
CA LEU A 56 7.16 -3.36 -16.42
C LEU A 56 5.77 -3.14 -17.02
N ALA A 57 4.74 -3.81 -16.50
CA ALA A 57 3.35 -3.59 -16.90
C ALA A 57 2.93 -2.14 -16.64
N LEU A 58 3.14 -1.64 -15.40
CA LEU A 58 2.84 -0.27 -15.01
C LEU A 58 3.49 0.75 -15.95
N LYS A 59 4.80 0.61 -16.19
CA LYS A 59 5.55 1.50 -17.08
C LYS A 59 5.01 1.48 -18.51
N ASN A 60 4.67 0.30 -19.05
CA ASN A 60 4.18 0.19 -20.42
C ASN A 60 2.75 0.70 -20.57
N PHE A 61 1.84 0.47 -19.61
CA PHE A 61 0.52 1.08 -19.62
C PHE A 61 0.59 2.61 -19.49
N GLN A 62 1.48 3.14 -18.63
CA GLN A 62 1.68 4.59 -18.51
C GLN A 62 2.17 5.22 -19.82
N GLN A 63 2.99 4.49 -20.60
CA GLN A 63 3.41 4.97 -21.91
C GLN A 63 2.24 5.13 -22.89
N ILE A 64 1.19 4.30 -22.78
CA ILE A 64 -0.01 4.43 -23.63
C ILE A 64 -0.74 5.72 -23.28
N LEU A 65 -0.98 5.99 -21.99
CA LEU A 65 -1.66 7.21 -21.54
C LEU A 65 -0.89 8.47 -21.98
N ASN A 66 0.44 8.45 -21.87
CA ASN A 66 1.27 9.59 -22.20
C ASN A 66 1.40 9.86 -23.71
N ARG A 67 1.43 8.80 -24.52
CA ARG A 67 1.69 8.92 -25.99
C ARG A 67 0.42 8.87 -26.83
N PHE A 68 -0.60 8.20 -26.34
CA PHE A 68 -1.83 7.92 -27.08
C PHE A 68 -3.08 8.13 -26.19
N PRO A 69 -3.25 9.34 -25.60
CA PRO A 69 -4.33 9.58 -24.64
C PRO A 69 -5.74 9.40 -25.25
N GLU A 70 -5.86 9.66 -26.57
CA GLU A 70 -7.12 9.50 -27.31
C GLU A 70 -7.31 8.09 -27.89
N SER A 71 -6.40 7.16 -27.60
CA SER A 71 -6.53 5.78 -28.06
C SER A 71 -7.68 5.06 -27.37
N LYS A 72 -8.38 4.22 -28.11
CA LYS A 72 -9.40 3.30 -27.54
C LYS A 72 -8.85 2.39 -26.44
N TYR A 73 -7.52 2.21 -26.34
CA TYR A 73 -6.85 1.42 -25.32
C TYR A 73 -6.51 2.24 -24.05
N ALA A 74 -6.63 3.58 -24.08
CA ALA A 74 -6.24 4.43 -22.95
C ALA A 74 -7.08 4.11 -21.71
N ARG A 75 -8.40 4.06 -21.86
CA ARG A 75 -9.31 3.76 -20.73
C ARG A 75 -9.04 2.40 -20.07
N ASP A 76 -8.81 1.36 -20.87
CA ASP A 76 -8.48 0.05 -20.31
C ASP A 76 -7.09 0.07 -19.65
N SER A 77 -6.13 0.79 -20.23
CA SER A 77 -4.80 0.98 -19.61
C SER A 77 -4.88 1.65 -18.25
N GLU A 78 -5.77 2.63 -18.03
CA GLU A 78 -6.01 3.24 -16.72
C GLU A 78 -6.49 2.20 -15.71
N GLN A 79 -7.46 1.36 -16.09
CA GLN A 79 -7.96 0.30 -15.19
C GLN A 79 -6.89 -0.73 -14.87
N LYS A 80 -6.07 -1.10 -15.85
CA LYS A 80 -4.92 -2.00 -15.65
C LYS A 80 -3.86 -1.39 -14.73
N ILE A 81 -3.58 -0.09 -14.84
CA ILE A 81 -2.67 0.63 -13.94
C ILE A 81 -3.18 0.56 -12.50
N ILE A 82 -4.48 0.77 -12.26
CA ILE A 82 -5.08 0.66 -10.92
C ILE A 82 -4.86 -0.76 -10.39
N SER A 83 -5.19 -1.78 -11.18
CA SER A 83 -5.01 -3.18 -10.79
C SER A 83 -3.56 -3.52 -10.45
N VAL A 84 -2.59 -3.08 -11.27
CA VAL A 84 -1.17 -3.30 -11.02
C VAL A 84 -0.69 -2.59 -9.75
N LYS A 85 -1.15 -1.36 -9.51
CA LYS A 85 -0.84 -0.63 -8.27
C LYS A 85 -1.39 -1.34 -7.03
N GLU A 86 -2.60 -1.89 -7.11
CA GLU A 86 -3.16 -2.71 -6.02
C GLU A 86 -2.32 -3.95 -5.74
N ASN A 87 -1.84 -4.66 -6.77
CA ASN A 87 -0.96 -5.82 -6.61
C ASN A 87 0.38 -5.44 -5.94
N ILE A 88 0.96 -4.30 -6.34
CA ILE A 88 2.21 -3.82 -5.71
C ILE A 88 1.96 -3.44 -4.24
N ALA A 89 0.87 -2.74 -3.95
CA ALA A 89 0.50 -2.38 -2.58
C ALA A 89 0.27 -3.64 -1.72
N ALA A 90 -0.47 -4.63 -2.23
CA ALA A 90 -0.68 -5.93 -1.56
C ALA A 90 0.66 -6.59 -1.19
N LYS A 91 1.61 -6.64 -2.12
CA LYS A 91 2.95 -7.19 -1.86
C LYS A 91 3.67 -6.46 -0.73
N HIS A 92 3.61 -5.12 -0.69
CA HIS A 92 4.21 -4.36 0.40
C HIS A 92 3.52 -4.63 1.74
N MET A 93 2.19 -4.81 1.75
CA MET A 93 1.45 -5.20 2.96
C MET A 93 1.90 -6.57 3.48
N ASP A 94 2.05 -7.57 2.61
CA ASP A 94 2.50 -8.91 3.01
C ASP A 94 3.92 -8.89 3.60
N ILE A 95 4.84 -8.17 2.96
CA ILE A 95 6.21 -8.00 3.47
C ILE A 95 6.21 -7.26 4.81
N ALA A 96 5.37 -6.22 4.95
CA ALA A 96 5.23 -5.46 6.18
C ALA A 96 4.71 -6.35 7.32
N LEU A 97 3.69 -7.16 7.05
CA LEU A 97 3.11 -8.10 8.02
C LEU A 97 4.14 -9.17 8.45
N PHE A 98 4.93 -9.67 7.51
CA PHE A 98 6.03 -10.60 7.82
C PHE A 98 7.02 -9.98 8.81
N TYR A 99 7.46 -8.73 8.58
CA TYR A 99 8.35 -8.02 9.51
C TYR A 99 7.68 -7.71 10.85
N LEU A 100 6.40 -7.35 10.84
CA LEU A 100 5.63 -7.08 12.04
C LEU A 100 5.55 -8.32 12.95
N ASN A 101 5.27 -9.49 12.36
CA ASN A 101 5.23 -10.76 13.08
C ASN A 101 6.59 -11.13 13.69
N GLN A 102 7.69 -10.69 13.09
CA GLN A 102 9.03 -10.83 13.64
C GLN A 102 9.42 -9.70 14.62
N LYS A 103 8.50 -8.80 14.95
CA LYS A 103 8.75 -7.62 15.80
C LYS A 103 9.83 -6.68 15.26
N LYS A 104 10.11 -6.74 13.95
CA LYS A 104 11.01 -5.83 13.24
C LYS A 104 10.27 -4.57 12.84
N TYR A 105 9.87 -3.79 13.83
CA TYR A 105 8.94 -2.66 13.68
C TYR A 105 9.38 -1.62 12.65
N LEU A 106 10.66 -1.23 12.64
CA LEU A 106 11.17 -0.25 11.68
C LEU A 106 11.08 -0.75 10.23
N ALA A 107 11.39 -2.03 9.99
CA ALA A 107 11.27 -2.63 8.67
C ALA A 107 9.81 -2.73 8.22
N ALA A 108 8.89 -3.05 9.14
CA ALA A 108 7.45 -3.04 8.87
C ALA A 108 6.95 -1.63 8.53
N LEU A 109 7.30 -0.62 9.34
CA LEU A 109 6.94 0.78 9.09
C LEU A 109 7.41 1.25 7.71
N ASN A 110 8.65 0.97 7.32
CA ASN A 110 9.16 1.33 6.00
C ASN A 110 8.30 0.75 4.87
N ARG A 111 7.79 -0.47 5.02
CA ARG A 111 6.92 -1.09 4.02
C ARG A 111 5.50 -0.52 4.02
N TYR A 112 4.90 -0.26 5.19
CA TYR A 112 3.61 0.41 5.29
C TYR A 112 3.67 1.83 4.72
N ASN A 113 4.75 2.58 5.00
CA ASN A 113 4.98 3.92 4.45
C ASN A 113 5.02 3.96 2.91
N ILE A 114 5.56 2.92 2.25
CA ILE A 114 5.49 2.82 0.78
C ILE A 114 4.03 2.75 0.32
N VAL A 115 3.18 1.95 0.96
CA VAL A 115 1.75 1.86 0.62
C VAL A 115 1.05 3.19 0.83
N ILE A 116 1.31 3.86 1.96
CA ILE A 116 0.66 5.12 2.33
C ILE A 116 1.05 6.25 1.37
N ASN A 117 2.33 6.36 1.00
CA ASN A 117 2.85 7.49 0.25
C ASN A 117 2.79 7.27 -1.27
N GLU A 118 3.15 6.09 -1.75
CA GLU A 118 3.24 5.81 -3.19
C GLU A 118 1.96 5.21 -3.79
N TYR A 119 1.16 4.54 -2.94
CA TYR A 119 -0.09 3.88 -3.34
C TYR A 119 -1.30 4.38 -2.53
N SER A 120 -1.35 5.68 -2.24
CA SER A 120 -2.34 6.32 -1.36
C SER A 120 -3.80 6.08 -1.75
N GLN A 121 -4.07 5.76 -3.03
CA GLN A 121 -5.40 5.43 -3.53
C GLN A 121 -5.74 3.94 -3.40
N SER A 122 -4.82 3.12 -2.91
CA SER A 122 -5.06 1.69 -2.72
C SER A 122 -6.07 1.42 -1.60
N LYS A 123 -6.85 0.36 -1.79
CA LYS A 123 -7.75 -0.16 -0.75
C LYS A 123 -7.00 -0.58 0.53
N PHE A 124 -5.69 -0.81 0.45
CA PHE A 124 -4.85 -1.21 1.58
C PHE A 124 -4.37 -0.03 2.44
N THR A 125 -4.45 1.21 1.93
CA THR A 125 -3.95 2.39 2.64
C THR A 125 -4.55 2.59 4.03
N PRO A 126 -5.87 2.43 4.25
CA PRO A 126 -6.43 2.54 5.60
C PRO A 126 -5.90 1.47 6.57
N GLU A 127 -5.63 0.27 6.07
CA GLU A 127 -5.01 -0.78 6.88
C GLU A 127 -3.56 -0.46 7.20
N ALA A 128 -2.77 -0.03 6.21
CA ALA A 128 -1.37 0.35 6.41
C ALA A 128 -1.23 1.43 7.50
N LEU A 129 -2.06 2.48 7.43
CA LEU A 129 -2.12 3.52 8.48
C LEU A 129 -2.46 2.94 9.86
N TYR A 130 -3.45 2.04 9.94
CA TYR A 130 -3.80 1.40 11.20
C TYR A 130 -2.63 0.56 11.77
N ARG A 131 -1.91 -0.18 10.91
CA ARG A 131 -0.73 -0.94 11.34
C ARG A 131 0.40 -0.04 11.85
N GLU A 132 0.57 1.15 11.28
CA GLU A 132 1.47 2.16 11.85
C GLU A 132 1.02 2.60 13.25
N VAL A 133 -0.28 2.87 13.45
CA VAL A 133 -0.83 3.19 14.78
C VAL A 133 -0.52 2.08 15.79
N GLU A 134 -0.72 0.80 15.41
CA GLU A 134 -0.38 -0.34 16.27
C GLU A 134 1.10 -0.37 16.65
N ILE A 135 1.99 -0.13 15.68
CA ILE A 135 3.44 -0.13 15.91
C ILE A 135 3.84 1.04 16.82
N TYR A 136 3.42 2.26 16.50
CA TYR A 136 3.73 3.44 17.32
C TYR A 136 3.21 3.28 18.75
N TYR A 137 2.00 2.77 18.90
CA TYR A 137 1.42 2.47 20.20
C TYR A 137 2.25 1.43 20.97
N THR A 138 2.68 0.35 20.30
CA THR A 138 3.50 -0.71 20.91
C THR A 138 4.86 -0.18 21.37
N LEU A 139 5.43 0.76 20.61
CA LEU A 139 6.71 1.40 20.93
C LEU A 139 6.59 2.53 21.97
N GLY A 140 5.36 2.84 22.44
CA GLY A 140 5.11 3.94 23.37
C GLY A 140 5.12 5.33 22.75
N MET A 141 5.19 5.44 21.43
CA MET A 141 5.13 6.69 20.63
C MET A 141 3.67 7.14 20.47
N VAL A 142 3.04 7.49 21.59
CA VAL A 142 1.59 7.74 21.66
C VAL A 142 1.19 8.95 20.80
N ASP A 143 2.02 9.99 20.74
CA ASP A 143 1.74 11.19 19.96
C ASP A 143 1.71 10.89 18.46
N ASP A 144 2.63 10.06 17.97
CA ASP A 144 2.65 9.66 16.56
C ASP A 144 1.49 8.71 16.23
N ALA A 145 1.14 7.80 17.16
CA ALA A 145 -0.06 6.97 17.05
C ALA A 145 -1.33 7.82 16.94
N ASN A 146 -1.46 8.87 17.75
CA ASN A 146 -2.60 9.80 17.69
C ASN A 146 -2.66 10.58 16.39
N LYS A 147 -1.52 11.11 15.91
CA LYS A 147 -1.44 11.81 14.61
C LYS A 147 -1.87 10.91 13.45
N THR A 148 -1.32 9.69 13.38
CA THR A 148 -1.67 8.73 12.32
C THR A 148 -3.15 8.32 12.41
N SER A 149 -3.69 8.12 13.63
CA SER A 149 -5.11 7.82 13.81
C SER A 149 -6.02 8.99 13.36
N ALA A 150 -5.60 10.24 13.58
CA ALA A 150 -6.31 11.41 13.08
C ALA A 150 -6.35 11.44 11.54
N VAL A 151 -5.25 11.07 10.88
CA VAL A 151 -5.20 10.92 9.41
C VAL A 151 -6.20 9.87 8.92
N ILE A 152 -6.32 8.73 9.61
CA ILE A 152 -7.34 7.71 9.28
C ILE A 152 -8.75 8.29 9.46
N GLY A 153 -9.01 8.98 10.57
CA GLY A 153 -10.31 9.57 10.86
C GLY A 153 -10.74 10.62 9.85
N TYR A 154 -9.81 11.43 9.36
CA TYR A 154 -10.07 12.45 8.36
C TYR A 154 -10.33 11.86 6.97
N ASN A 155 -9.44 10.97 6.50
CA ASN A 155 -9.51 10.46 5.12
C ASN A 155 -10.45 9.25 4.97
N TYR A 156 -10.61 8.44 6.03
CA TYR A 156 -11.32 7.16 6.00
C TYR A 156 -12.29 6.97 7.18
N PRO A 157 -13.19 7.93 7.45
CA PRO A 157 -14.02 7.95 8.68
C PRO A 157 -14.98 6.76 8.79
N LYS A 158 -15.35 6.15 7.67
CA LYS A 158 -16.24 4.97 7.63
C LYS A 158 -15.49 3.65 7.69
N SER A 159 -14.17 3.66 7.68
CA SER A 159 -13.34 2.47 7.68
C SER A 159 -13.41 1.74 9.02
N LYS A 160 -13.39 0.39 8.98
CA LYS A 160 -13.18 -0.43 10.19
C LYS A 160 -11.86 -0.11 10.88
N TRP A 161 -10.83 0.29 10.12
CA TRP A 161 -9.51 0.60 10.62
C TRP A 161 -9.49 1.86 11.49
N TYR A 162 -10.33 2.85 11.17
CA TYR A 162 -10.56 3.99 12.04
C TYR A 162 -11.14 3.57 13.39
N LYS A 163 -12.17 2.72 13.37
CA LYS A 163 -12.79 2.21 14.60
C LYS A 163 -11.80 1.44 15.47
N TYR A 164 -10.90 0.67 14.85
CA TYR A 164 -9.87 -0.09 15.56
C TYR A 164 -8.80 0.83 16.17
N SER A 165 -8.31 1.82 15.43
CA SER A 165 -7.33 2.79 15.95
C SER A 165 -7.89 3.58 17.12
N TYR A 166 -9.12 4.07 17.01
CA TYR A 166 -9.80 4.76 18.09
C TYR A 166 -9.95 3.89 19.36
N LYS A 167 -10.38 2.65 19.20
CA LYS A 167 -10.53 1.70 20.32
C LYS A 167 -9.18 1.40 21.00
N LEU A 168 -8.12 1.26 20.22
CA LEU A 168 -6.78 1.01 20.73
C LEU A 168 -6.27 2.18 21.60
N LEU A 169 -6.42 3.41 21.11
CA LEU A 169 -5.94 4.60 21.79
C LEU A 169 -6.76 4.93 23.05
N LYS A 170 -8.09 4.80 22.98
CA LYS A 170 -8.98 5.03 24.12
C LYS A 170 -8.67 4.10 25.30
N LYS A 171 -8.33 2.84 25.04
CA LYS A 171 -7.94 1.88 26.09
C LYS A 171 -6.71 2.37 26.89
N ASN A 172 -5.83 3.16 26.28
CA ASN A 172 -4.66 3.71 26.95
C ASN A 172 -5.01 4.87 27.87
N ASP A 173 -5.93 5.74 27.46
CA ASP A 173 -6.37 6.88 28.27
C ASP A 173 -7.08 6.40 29.54
N ASP A 174 -7.92 5.39 29.44
CA ASP A 174 -8.57 4.75 30.59
C ASP A 174 -7.55 4.14 31.57
N ASN A 175 -6.49 3.50 31.04
CA ASN A 175 -5.44 2.91 31.87
C ASN A 175 -4.54 3.98 32.55
N LYS A 176 -4.19 5.07 31.82
CA LYS A 176 -3.44 6.19 32.39
C LYS A 176 -4.24 6.89 33.51
N ASN A 177 -5.54 7.09 33.27
CA ASN A 177 -6.42 7.71 34.29
C ASN A 177 -6.56 6.83 35.53
N LYS A 178 -6.71 5.49 35.38
CA LYS A 178 -6.70 4.55 36.51
C LYS A 178 -5.39 4.57 37.29
N LYS A 179 -4.22 4.53 36.59
CA LYS A 179 -2.92 4.65 37.27
C LYS A 179 -2.74 5.97 38.00
N SER A 180 -3.15 7.08 37.40
CA SER A 180 -3.10 8.41 38.03
C SER A 180 -3.96 8.49 39.26
N LEU A 181 -5.18 7.92 39.23
CA LEU A 181 -6.09 7.83 40.38
C LEU A 181 -5.49 6.96 41.49
N LEU A 182 -4.99 5.78 41.17
CA LEU A 182 -4.35 4.88 42.14
C LEU A 182 -3.12 5.54 42.79
N ASN A 183 -2.29 6.25 42.03
CA ASN A 183 -1.14 6.99 42.57
C ASN A 183 -1.57 8.18 43.49
N LYS A 184 -2.67 8.86 43.18
CA LYS A 184 -3.24 9.88 44.05
C LYS A 184 -3.76 9.26 45.33
N ILE A 185 -4.51 8.17 45.25
CA ILE A 185 -5.05 7.46 46.43
C ILE A 185 -3.90 6.95 47.31
N SER A 186 -2.85 6.32 46.74
CA SER A 186 -1.71 5.84 47.50
C SER A 186 -0.95 6.97 48.21
N LYS A 187 -0.80 8.15 47.56
CA LYS A 187 -0.20 9.33 48.21
C LYS A 187 -1.05 9.90 49.36
N PHE A 188 -2.36 9.82 49.25
CA PHE A 188 -3.25 10.20 50.35
C PHE A 188 -3.09 9.27 51.58
N LEU A 189 -3.07 7.95 51.34
CA LEU A 189 -2.93 6.95 52.41
C LEU A 189 -1.55 6.99 53.07
N THR A 190 -0.47 7.31 52.34
CA THR A 190 0.89 7.40 52.93
C THR A 190 1.18 8.72 53.63
N ASN A 191 0.35 9.75 53.48
CA ASN A 191 0.48 11.03 54.18
C ASN A 191 -0.30 11.08 55.52
N ASP A 192 -1.28 10.20 55.71
CA ASP A 192 -1.99 10.10 57.02
C ASP A 192 -1.17 9.35 58.09
N ASP A 193 -0.27 8.42 57.68
CA ASP A 193 0.62 7.69 58.60
C ASP A 193 1.80 8.55 59.14
N LYS A 194 1.92 9.82 58.79
CA LYS A 194 2.99 10.75 59.24
C LYS A 194 2.51 11.83 60.18
N LYS A 195 1.28 11.71 60.68
CA LYS A 195 0.69 12.68 61.60
C LYS A 195 0.35 12.12 63.01
N GLU A 196 0.96 11.00 63.40
CA GLU A 196 1.00 10.55 64.78
C GLU A 196 2.37 10.75 65.45
#